data_3877fa20b4801087de420595a5e3efed
#
_entry.id   3877fa20b4801087de420595a5e3efed
#
_cell.length_a   1.000
_cell.length_b   1.000
_cell.length_c   1.000
_cell.angle_alpha   90.00
_cell.angle_beta   90.00
_cell.angle_gamma   90.00
#
_symmetry.space_group_name_H-M   'P 1'
#
loop_
_entity.id
_entity.type
_entity.pdbx_description
1 polymer ?
#
loop_
_entity_poly.entity_id
_entity_poly.type
_entity_poly.pdbx_seq_one_letter_code
_entity_poly.pdbx_strand_id
1 'polypeptide(L)'
;EIQRGVDADFDQLVHCTNPRNNDLELIKNSNVVVCPRANATLNVGVAPLNEMFSKGIKPLLGSDNLMLNSPNLFRELEFSLKIMSVYYKNYLNPKDLLKTATTNICNFEINRYIEKPVIDVNQEANLFISKKYSKNPYLNIINRCGTKDILYIMNRDIHIKNVWYK
;
A
#
# COMPACT_ATOMS: atom_id res chain seq x y z
N GLU A 1 -21.19 7.89 3.95
CA GLU A 1 -20.37 8.65 2.97
C GLU A 1 -19.83 7.76 1.85
N ILE A 2 -19.39 6.54 2.14
CA ILE A 2 -18.95 5.56 1.13
C ILE A 2 -20.04 5.32 0.08
N GLN A 3 -21.30 5.05 0.51
CA GLN A 3 -22.43 4.89 -0.40
C GLN A 3 -22.57 6.07 -1.38
N ARG A 4 -22.44 7.30 -0.90
CA ARG A 4 -22.52 8.51 -1.76
C ARG A 4 -21.42 8.56 -2.82
N GLY A 5 -20.21 8.10 -2.46
CA GLY A 5 -19.11 7.98 -3.42
C GLY A 5 -19.38 6.91 -4.49
N VAL A 6 -19.98 5.77 -4.08
CA VAL A 6 -20.39 4.72 -5.01
C VAL A 6 -21.53 5.21 -5.93
N ASP A 7 -22.54 5.86 -5.37
CA ASP A 7 -23.68 6.38 -6.13
C ASP A 7 -23.26 7.47 -7.14
N ALA A 8 -22.16 8.19 -6.86
CA ALA A 8 -21.60 9.20 -7.75
C ALA A 8 -20.66 8.62 -8.83
N ASP A 9 -20.49 7.31 -8.86
CA ASP A 9 -19.68 6.57 -9.84
C ASP A 9 -18.22 7.09 -9.95
N PHE A 10 -17.59 7.37 -8.81
CA PHE A 10 -16.20 7.80 -8.80
C PHE A 10 -15.25 6.66 -9.15
N ASP A 11 -14.26 6.94 -9.98
CA ASP A 11 -13.20 5.98 -10.36
C ASP A 11 -12.40 5.46 -9.17
N GLN A 12 -12.32 6.24 -8.07
CA GLN A 12 -11.50 5.92 -6.91
C GLN A 12 -12.10 6.46 -5.62
N LEU A 13 -12.03 5.65 -4.58
CA LEU A 13 -12.38 6.01 -3.21
C LEU A 13 -11.11 6.08 -2.34
N VAL A 14 -10.96 7.16 -1.58
CA VAL A 14 -9.78 7.36 -0.73
C VAL A 14 -10.17 7.32 0.74
N HIS A 15 -9.22 6.90 1.59
CA HIS A 15 -9.32 6.78 3.05
C HIS A 15 -10.20 5.62 3.54
N CYS A 16 -11.49 5.64 3.32
CA CYS A 16 -12.46 4.61 3.75
C CYS A 16 -12.29 4.18 5.22
N THR A 17 -12.10 5.15 6.13
CA THR A 17 -11.73 4.90 7.54
C THR A 17 -12.90 4.43 8.41
N ASN A 18 -14.12 4.82 8.07
CA ASN A 18 -15.30 4.54 8.88
C ASN A 18 -16.42 3.89 8.04
N PRO A 19 -16.20 2.68 7.49
CA PRO A 19 -17.25 1.97 6.78
C PRO A 19 -18.35 1.55 7.76
N ARG A 20 -19.58 1.56 7.30
CA ARG A 20 -20.76 1.16 8.07
C ARG A 20 -21.48 0.02 7.36
N ASN A 21 -22.10 -0.88 8.14
CA ASN A 21 -22.94 -1.97 7.60
C ASN A 21 -22.28 -2.70 6.42
N ASN A 22 -22.86 -2.56 5.23
CA ASN A 22 -22.44 -3.22 3.99
C ASN A 22 -21.51 -2.37 3.12
N ASP A 23 -21.00 -1.25 3.61
CA ASP A 23 -20.14 -0.35 2.80
C ASP A 23 -18.96 -1.08 2.14
N LEU A 24 -18.34 -2.04 2.84
CA LEU A 24 -17.23 -2.81 2.27
C LEU A 24 -17.67 -3.74 1.14
N GLU A 25 -18.92 -4.24 1.16
CA GLU A 25 -19.45 -5.03 0.03
C GLU A 25 -19.70 -4.14 -1.20
N LEU A 26 -20.18 -2.91 -0.98
CA LEU A 26 -20.44 -1.96 -2.05
C LEU A 26 -19.14 -1.58 -2.81
N ILE A 27 -18.04 -1.44 -2.08
CA ILE A 27 -16.75 -1.02 -2.66
C ILE A 27 -15.86 -2.19 -3.09
N LYS A 28 -16.36 -3.41 -3.09
CA LYS A 28 -15.58 -4.61 -3.38
C LYS A 28 -14.88 -4.57 -4.74
N ASN A 29 -15.51 -3.94 -5.72
CA ASN A 29 -14.98 -3.78 -7.07
C ASN A 29 -14.48 -2.36 -7.36
N SER A 30 -14.48 -1.48 -6.36
CA SER A 30 -13.99 -0.11 -6.52
C SER A 30 -12.48 -0.03 -6.32
N ASN A 31 -11.87 0.97 -6.94
CA ASN A 31 -10.48 1.33 -6.66
C ASN A 31 -10.40 2.03 -5.30
N VAL A 32 -9.73 1.40 -4.34
CA VAL A 32 -9.61 1.95 -2.97
C VAL A 32 -8.17 2.31 -2.69
N VAL A 33 -7.93 3.52 -2.18
CA VAL A 33 -6.63 3.96 -1.66
C VAL A 33 -6.75 4.29 -0.18
N VAL A 34 -5.87 3.77 0.65
CA VAL A 34 -5.81 4.06 2.08
C VAL A 34 -4.55 4.84 2.43
N CYS A 35 -4.66 5.80 3.34
CA CYS A 35 -3.59 6.71 3.73
C CYS A 35 -3.40 6.72 5.26
N PRO A 36 -2.88 5.64 5.85
CA PRO A 36 -2.95 5.40 7.30
C PRO A 36 -2.29 6.49 8.15
N ARG A 37 -1.13 6.99 7.75
CA ARG A 37 -0.42 8.04 8.50
C ARG A 37 -1.16 9.38 8.44
N ALA A 38 -1.67 9.75 7.27
CA ALA A 38 -2.47 10.95 7.12
C ALA A 38 -3.75 10.87 7.95
N ASN A 39 -4.46 9.74 7.88
CA ASN A 39 -5.65 9.48 8.68
C ASN A 39 -5.40 9.62 10.18
N ALA A 40 -4.26 9.09 10.67
CA ALA A 40 -3.87 9.21 12.07
C ALA A 40 -3.52 10.65 12.45
N THR A 41 -2.80 11.38 11.59
CA THR A 41 -2.46 12.80 11.81
C THR A 41 -3.72 13.66 11.93
N LEU A 42 -4.73 13.38 11.10
CA LEU A 42 -6.00 14.11 11.08
C LEU A 42 -7.04 13.58 12.08
N ASN A 43 -6.74 12.49 12.78
CA ASN A 43 -7.65 11.82 13.73
C ASN A 43 -9.01 11.44 13.10
N VAL A 44 -9.01 10.98 11.86
CA VAL A 44 -10.22 10.61 11.11
C VAL A 44 -10.52 9.11 11.10
N GLY A 45 -9.80 8.33 11.90
CA GLY A 45 -9.98 6.90 12.04
C GLY A 45 -8.96 6.06 11.28
N VAL A 46 -9.15 4.74 11.25
CA VAL A 46 -8.24 3.76 10.64
C VAL A 46 -9.03 2.89 9.68
N ALA A 47 -8.61 2.82 8.42
CA ALA A 47 -9.24 1.95 7.43
C ALA A 47 -9.09 0.47 7.84
N PRO A 48 -10.17 -0.35 7.80
CA PRO A 48 -10.17 -1.73 8.29
C PRO A 48 -9.54 -2.70 7.28
N LEU A 49 -8.22 -2.63 7.09
CA LEU A 49 -7.49 -3.41 6.07
C LEU A 49 -7.72 -4.93 6.20
N ASN A 50 -7.82 -5.46 7.43
CA ASN A 50 -8.09 -6.88 7.64
C ASN A 50 -9.44 -7.30 7.06
N GLU A 51 -10.48 -6.49 7.28
CA GLU A 51 -11.81 -6.75 6.74
C GLU A 51 -11.83 -6.56 5.22
N MET A 52 -11.16 -5.52 4.71
CA MET A 52 -11.00 -5.30 3.27
C MET A 52 -10.38 -6.53 2.60
N PHE A 53 -9.27 -7.05 3.13
CA PHE A 53 -8.61 -8.24 2.59
C PHE A 53 -9.51 -9.49 2.67
N SER A 54 -10.21 -9.69 3.78
CA SER A 54 -11.12 -10.83 3.95
C SER A 54 -12.27 -10.83 2.95
N LYS A 55 -12.70 -9.65 2.52
CA LYS A 55 -13.74 -9.46 1.49
C LYS A 55 -13.20 -9.43 0.06
N GLY A 56 -11.89 -9.60 -0.12
CA GLY A 56 -11.25 -9.62 -1.42
C GLY A 56 -11.00 -8.22 -2.02
N ILE A 57 -11.21 -7.15 -1.26
CA ILE A 57 -10.84 -5.79 -1.65
C ILE A 57 -9.32 -5.71 -1.70
N LYS A 58 -8.76 -5.07 -2.73
CA LYS A 58 -7.32 -4.95 -2.97
C LYS A 58 -6.90 -3.48 -2.93
N PRO A 59 -6.87 -2.84 -1.75
CA PRO A 59 -6.55 -1.43 -1.66
C PRO A 59 -5.09 -1.16 -2.05
N LEU A 60 -4.84 0.07 -2.50
CA LEU A 60 -3.51 0.66 -2.59
C LEU A 60 -3.18 1.44 -1.32
N LEU A 61 -1.89 1.58 -1.08
CA LEU A 61 -1.36 2.40 0.00
C LEU A 61 -0.87 3.73 -0.56
N GLY A 62 -1.32 4.83 0.02
CA GLY A 62 -0.92 6.19 -0.32
C GLY A 62 -0.41 6.97 0.87
N SER A 63 0.40 7.98 0.64
CA SER A 63 0.92 8.88 1.68
C SER A 63 0.06 10.13 1.89
N ASP A 64 -0.89 10.36 1.00
CA ASP A 64 -1.71 11.56 0.97
C ASP A 64 -0.88 12.84 0.77
N ASN A 65 -1.31 13.94 1.31
CA ASN A 65 -0.77 15.27 1.13
C ASN A 65 0.63 15.44 1.76
N LEU A 66 1.55 16.03 1.01
CA LEU A 66 2.92 16.33 1.47
C LEU A 66 2.98 17.25 2.70
N MET A 67 1.95 18.03 2.92
CA MET A 67 1.82 18.90 4.08
C MET A 67 1.66 18.09 5.38
N LEU A 68 1.06 16.92 5.31
CA LEU A 68 0.83 16.04 6.46
C LEU A 68 2.00 15.08 6.69
N ASN A 69 2.51 14.49 5.61
CA ASN A 69 3.52 13.44 5.69
C ASN A 69 4.48 13.46 4.49
N SER A 70 5.75 13.10 4.74
CA SER A 70 6.67 12.83 3.62
C SER A 70 6.18 11.63 2.81
N PRO A 71 6.31 11.64 1.46
CA PRO A 71 5.88 10.55 0.59
C PRO A 71 6.84 9.36 0.72
N ASN A 72 6.54 8.44 1.61
CA ASN A 72 7.42 7.30 1.92
C ASN A 72 6.58 6.04 2.21
N LEU A 73 6.46 5.15 1.23
CA LEU A 73 5.69 3.92 1.35
C LEU A 73 6.27 2.93 2.37
N PHE A 74 7.57 2.94 2.65
CA PHE A 74 8.12 2.11 3.75
C PHE A 74 7.52 2.52 5.09
N ARG A 75 7.38 3.83 5.33
CA ARG A 75 6.76 4.34 6.56
C ARG A 75 5.25 4.06 6.61
N GLU A 76 4.56 4.13 5.48
CA GLU A 76 3.14 3.77 5.41
C GLU A 76 2.93 2.28 5.72
N LEU A 77 3.76 1.40 5.15
CA LEU A 77 3.72 -0.04 5.41
C LEU A 77 3.98 -0.37 6.88
N GLU A 78 5.05 0.20 7.46
CA GLU A 78 5.40 0.00 8.87
C GLU A 78 4.29 0.50 9.79
N PHE A 79 3.80 1.70 9.55
CA PHE A 79 2.74 2.30 10.35
C PHE A 79 1.44 1.49 10.25
N SER A 80 1.05 1.07 9.05
CA SER A 80 -0.14 0.24 8.83
C SER A 80 -0.10 -1.05 9.64
N LEU A 81 1.03 -1.78 9.61
CA LEU A 81 1.17 -3.01 10.38
C LEU A 81 0.99 -2.79 11.87
N LYS A 82 1.55 -1.70 12.41
CA LYS A 82 1.51 -1.37 13.84
C LYS A 82 0.14 -0.87 14.28
N ILE A 83 -0.44 0.08 13.54
CA ILE A 83 -1.73 0.67 13.92
C ILE A 83 -2.88 -0.34 13.84
N MET A 84 -2.84 -1.26 12.86
CA MET A 84 -3.84 -2.32 12.76
C MET A 84 -3.79 -3.26 13.96
N SER A 85 -2.60 -3.62 14.44
CA SER A 85 -2.43 -4.45 15.63
C SER A 85 -2.97 -3.79 16.89
N VAL A 86 -2.78 -2.48 17.03
CA VAL A 86 -3.24 -1.72 18.20
C VAL A 86 -4.75 -1.45 18.15
N TYR A 87 -5.22 -0.94 17.01
CA TYR A 87 -6.60 -0.45 16.87
C TYR A 87 -7.62 -1.58 16.76
N TYR A 88 -7.33 -2.58 15.92
CA TYR A 88 -8.24 -3.71 15.69
C TYR A 88 -7.89 -4.96 16.49
N LYS A 89 -6.78 -4.94 17.26
CA LYS A 89 -6.26 -6.11 18.01
C LYS A 89 -6.11 -7.35 17.12
N ASN A 90 -5.82 -7.13 15.85
CA ASN A 90 -5.71 -8.15 14.84
C ASN A 90 -4.39 -7.99 14.07
N TYR A 91 -3.71 -9.11 13.83
CA TYR A 91 -2.43 -9.09 13.12
C TYR A 91 -2.66 -9.09 11.60
N LEU A 92 -2.19 -8.05 10.95
CA LEU A 92 -2.26 -7.93 9.51
C LEU A 92 -1.24 -8.87 8.83
N ASN A 93 -1.68 -9.63 7.83
CA ASN A 93 -0.76 -10.48 7.08
C ASN A 93 0.26 -9.61 6.31
N PRO A 94 1.58 -9.73 6.62
CA PRO A 94 2.59 -8.87 5.99
C PRO A 94 2.67 -9.03 4.47
N LYS A 95 2.38 -10.22 3.93
CA LYS A 95 2.35 -10.48 2.49
C LYS A 95 1.24 -9.67 1.82
N ASP A 96 0.03 -9.66 2.40
CA ASP A 96 -1.10 -8.93 1.82
C ASP A 96 -0.92 -7.41 1.99
N LEU A 97 -0.34 -6.99 3.11
CA LEU A 97 0.04 -5.60 3.29
C LEU A 97 1.06 -5.13 2.25
N LEU A 98 2.10 -5.92 1.95
CA LEU A 98 3.10 -5.54 0.94
C LEU A 98 2.47 -5.40 -0.46
N LYS A 99 1.47 -6.20 -0.79
CA LYS A 99 0.75 -6.09 -2.07
C LYS A 99 0.09 -4.72 -2.26
N THR A 100 -0.32 -4.04 -1.19
CA THR A 100 -0.92 -2.69 -1.27
C THR A 100 0.03 -1.64 -1.85
N ALA A 101 1.33 -1.86 -1.73
CA ALA A 101 2.38 -0.99 -2.26
C ALA A 101 3.04 -1.57 -3.53
N THR A 102 2.59 -2.72 -4.02
CA THR A 102 3.20 -3.41 -5.16
C THR A 102 2.15 -3.92 -6.16
N THR A 103 1.71 -5.16 -6.02
CA THR A 103 0.91 -5.86 -7.05
C THR A 103 -0.55 -5.45 -7.13
N ASN A 104 -1.13 -4.84 -6.10
CA ASN A 104 -2.55 -4.46 -6.13
C ASN A 104 -2.87 -3.42 -7.20
N ILE A 105 -1.88 -2.62 -7.63
CA ILE A 105 -2.05 -1.63 -8.71
C ILE A 105 -2.55 -2.25 -10.03
N CYS A 106 -2.23 -3.52 -10.27
CA CYS A 106 -2.70 -4.23 -11.47
C CYS A 106 -4.22 -4.44 -11.51
N ASN A 107 -4.92 -4.23 -10.41
CA ASN A 107 -6.37 -4.36 -10.33
C ASN A 107 -7.10 -3.03 -10.56
N PHE A 108 -6.36 -1.93 -10.70
CA PHE A 108 -6.92 -0.62 -10.96
C PHE A 108 -7.12 -0.43 -12.46
N GLU A 109 -8.36 -0.26 -12.88
CA GLU A 109 -8.74 -0.13 -14.30
C GLU A 109 -8.22 1.15 -14.97
N ILE A 110 -7.88 2.17 -14.17
CA ILE A 110 -7.43 3.49 -14.63
C ILE A 110 -6.12 3.40 -15.41
N ASN A 111 -5.32 2.36 -15.18
CA ASN A 111 -3.98 2.23 -15.75
C ASN A 111 -3.82 0.99 -16.64
N ARG A 112 -4.37 1.06 -17.87
CA ARG A 112 -4.19 0.04 -18.92
C ARG A 112 -2.74 -0.18 -19.34
N TYR A 113 -1.80 0.68 -18.91
CA TYR A 113 -0.38 0.67 -19.27
C TYR A 113 0.56 0.26 -18.14
N ILE A 114 0.04 -0.12 -16.97
CA ILE A 114 0.92 -0.60 -15.89
C ILE A 114 1.30 -2.05 -16.20
N GLU A 115 2.58 -2.23 -16.49
CA GLU A 115 3.17 -3.57 -16.57
C GLU A 115 3.00 -4.29 -15.22
N LYS A 116 2.73 -5.58 -15.29
CA LYS A 116 2.56 -6.38 -14.06
C LYS A 116 3.84 -6.31 -13.23
N PRO A 117 3.80 -5.81 -11.99
CA PRO A 117 4.98 -5.72 -11.13
C PRO A 117 5.34 -7.11 -10.56
N VAL A 118 5.74 -8.00 -11.44
CA VAL A 118 6.14 -9.37 -11.14
C VAL A 118 7.56 -9.62 -11.65
N ILE A 119 8.30 -10.47 -10.96
CA ILE A 119 9.60 -10.95 -11.40
C ILE A 119 9.33 -12.24 -12.18
N ASP A 120 9.39 -12.16 -13.50
CA ASP A 120 9.16 -13.31 -14.38
C ASP A 120 10.03 -13.20 -15.66
N VAL A 121 10.16 -14.31 -16.37
CA VAL A 121 10.92 -14.37 -17.64
C VAL A 121 10.22 -13.49 -18.69
N ASN A 122 11.00 -12.69 -19.40
CA ASN A 122 10.51 -11.73 -20.41
C ASN A 122 9.63 -10.59 -19.87
N GLN A 123 9.58 -10.40 -18.55
CA GLN A 123 9.00 -9.19 -17.97
C GLN A 123 10.07 -8.11 -17.79
N GLU A 124 9.67 -6.86 -17.99
CA GLU A 124 10.55 -5.73 -17.72
C GLU A 124 10.95 -5.67 -16.24
N ALA A 125 12.23 -5.50 -15.97
CA ALA A 125 12.72 -5.40 -14.61
C ALA A 125 12.35 -4.04 -14.01
N ASN A 126 11.41 -4.05 -13.05
CA ASN A 126 11.07 -2.91 -12.23
C ASN A 126 11.17 -3.34 -10.77
N LEU A 127 12.38 -3.33 -10.22
CA LEU A 127 12.69 -3.90 -8.92
C LEU A 127 13.77 -3.12 -8.17
N PHE A 128 13.86 -3.35 -6.88
CA PHE A 128 14.97 -2.92 -6.07
C PHE A 128 15.51 -4.07 -5.20
N ILE A 129 16.78 -3.96 -4.82
CA ILE A 129 17.43 -4.85 -3.86
C ILE A 129 17.63 -4.08 -2.56
N SER A 130 17.21 -4.65 -1.44
CA SER A 130 17.39 -4.07 -0.11
C SER A 130 18.34 -4.90 0.75
N LYS A 131 18.87 -4.27 1.81
CA LYS A 131 19.57 -4.98 2.88
C LYS A 131 18.65 -6.02 3.53
N LYS A 132 19.25 -7.12 3.98
CA LYS A 132 18.54 -8.22 4.67
C LYS A 132 18.79 -8.13 6.17
N TYR A 133 17.73 -7.86 6.93
CA TYR A 133 17.74 -7.82 8.40
C TYR A 133 16.87 -8.90 9.04
N SER A 134 16.02 -9.56 8.26
CA SER A 134 15.08 -10.58 8.73
C SER A 134 15.04 -11.79 7.82
N LYS A 135 14.75 -12.97 8.38
CA LYS A 135 14.48 -14.19 7.60
C LYS A 135 13.17 -14.12 6.84
N ASN A 136 12.16 -13.43 7.40
CA ASN A 136 10.89 -13.21 6.72
C ASN A 136 11.04 -12.04 5.74
N PRO A 137 10.92 -12.24 4.41
CA PRO A 137 11.16 -11.20 3.43
C PRO A 137 10.13 -10.07 3.51
N TYR A 138 8.88 -10.35 3.84
CA TYR A 138 7.84 -9.35 3.97
C TYR A 138 8.08 -8.42 5.17
N LEU A 139 8.36 -8.99 6.34
CA LEU A 139 8.71 -8.22 7.54
C LEU A 139 10.06 -7.50 7.40
N ASN A 140 10.97 -8.03 6.58
CA ASN A 140 12.20 -7.32 6.25
C ASN A 140 11.89 -5.97 5.60
N ILE A 141 11.07 -5.97 4.56
CA ILE A 141 10.68 -4.75 3.85
C ILE A 141 9.84 -3.83 4.73
N ILE A 142 8.83 -4.37 5.41
CA ILE A 142 7.84 -3.57 6.15
C ILE A 142 8.44 -2.92 7.41
N ASN A 143 9.19 -3.69 8.22
CA ASN A 143 9.60 -3.26 9.56
C ASN A 143 11.09 -2.91 9.69
N ARG A 144 11.93 -3.28 8.74
CA ARG A 144 13.38 -3.19 8.89
C ARG A 144 14.05 -2.33 7.84
N CYS A 145 13.46 -2.24 6.65
CA CYS A 145 14.00 -1.45 5.56
C CYS A 145 13.40 -0.05 5.49
N GLY A 146 14.20 0.88 5.07
CA GLY A 146 13.81 2.20 4.64
C GLY A 146 14.57 2.57 3.37
N THR A 147 14.39 3.79 2.90
CA THR A 147 15.03 4.27 1.66
C THR A 147 16.55 4.11 1.68
N LYS A 148 17.18 4.35 2.83
CA LYS A 148 18.66 4.20 3.02
C LYS A 148 19.16 2.75 2.92
N ASP A 149 18.27 1.77 2.94
CA ASP A 149 18.61 0.36 2.90
C ASP A 149 18.47 -0.24 1.50
N ILE A 150 18.11 0.58 0.51
CA ILE A 150 18.07 0.21 -0.90
C ILE A 150 19.49 0.19 -1.43
N LEU A 151 19.94 -0.97 -1.90
CA LEU A 151 21.26 -1.21 -2.43
C LEU A 151 21.33 -0.99 -3.93
N TYR A 152 20.25 -1.31 -4.63
CA TYR A 152 20.18 -1.26 -6.09
C TYR A 152 18.75 -1.03 -6.55
N ILE A 153 18.56 -0.20 -7.56
CA ILE A 153 17.29 -0.01 -8.27
C ILE A 153 17.53 -0.33 -9.75
N MET A 154 16.61 -1.08 -10.31
CA MET A 154 16.55 -1.40 -11.73
C MET A 154 15.14 -1.12 -12.23
N ASN A 155 15.03 -0.30 -13.25
CA ASN A 155 13.85 -0.17 -14.09
C ASN A 155 14.30 0.03 -15.53
N ARG A 156 13.38 0.19 -16.46
CA ARG A 156 13.64 0.33 -17.90
C ARG A 156 14.78 1.30 -18.21
N ASP A 157 14.77 2.46 -17.57
CA ASP A 157 15.64 3.60 -17.93
C ASP A 157 16.72 3.87 -16.86
N ILE A 158 16.65 3.23 -15.70
CA ILE A 158 17.47 3.55 -14.55
C ILE A 158 18.10 2.30 -13.93
N HIS A 159 19.43 2.30 -13.90
CA HIS A 159 20.22 1.33 -13.15
C HIS A 159 21.08 2.08 -12.14
N ILE A 160 20.66 2.14 -10.88
CA ILE A 160 21.37 2.87 -9.83
C ILE A 160 21.86 1.88 -8.77
N LYS A 161 23.17 1.88 -8.55
CA LYS A 161 23.82 1.13 -7.48
C LYS A 161 24.15 2.08 -6.32
N ASN A 162 23.87 1.68 -5.08
CA ASN A 162 24.16 2.46 -3.87
C ASN A 162 23.50 3.86 -3.86
N VAL A 163 22.20 3.89 -3.99
CA VAL A 163 21.36 5.09 -4.16
C VAL A 163 21.59 6.19 -3.10
N TRP A 164 22.13 5.85 -1.93
CA TRP A 164 22.14 6.74 -0.76
C TRP A 164 23.53 6.97 -0.13
N TYR A 165 24.62 6.57 -0.78
CA TYR A 165 25.97 6.89 -0.33
C TYR A 165 26.58 7.95 -1.25
N LYS A 166 26.16 9.18 -1.09
CA LYS A 166 26.91 10.39 -1.41
C LYS A 166 26.76 11.38 -0.27
#